data_1c595bb69f3ca1b5e986e73ed82bdbed
#
_entry.id   1c595bb69f3ca1b5e986e73ed82bdbed
#
_cell.length_a   1.000
_cell.length_b   1.000
_cell.length_c   1.000
_cell.angle_alpha   90.00
_cell.angle_beta   90.00
_cell.angle_gamma   90.00
#
_symmetry.space_group_name_H-M   'P 1'
#
loop_
_entity.id
_entity.type
_entity.pdbx_description
1 polymer ?
#
loop_
_entity_poly.entity_id
_entity_poly.type
_entity_poly.pdbx_seq_one_letter_code
_entity_poly.pdbx_strand_id
1 'polypeptide(L)'
;MPYKTVVTINSNGRQSASFVRVASAVGWHVRAQMRDKNGIVAEELSSLPNVTVFVGNLQEPKFLDDLFKNAQLAFINTTHWGDEVAMGRALADAAKKAGVHHYIYSSMPDHSIYGRGWRPLPLWAQKFTIENYIRQIGLPATFIYCGIYHNNFTSLNYPLFRMELQPDKSFIWQAPFHPDIPLPWLDAEHDVGPAVLQIFKEGPRKWADKRYAYYLEIQTDAS
;
A
#
# COMPACT_ATOMS: atom_id res chain seq x y z
N MET A 1 2.45 25.95 3.93
CA MET A 1 1.57 25.06 4.70
C MET A 1 2.37 24.58 5.88
N PRO A 2 1.80 24.40 7.09
CA PRO A 2 2.55 23.83 8.18
C PRO A 2 3.07 22.45 7.78
N TYR A 3 4.30 22.13 8.20
CA TYR A 3 4.92 20.83 7.92
C TYR A 3 4.03 19.71 8.46
N LYS A 4 3.63 18.79 7.58
CA LYS A 4 2.84 17.63 7.97
C LYS A 4 3.77 16.48 8.35
N THR A 5 3.46 15.81 9.46
CA THR A 5 4.12 14.55 9.82
C THR A 5 3.22 13.39 9.37
N VAL A 6 3.77 12.55 8.53
CA VAL A 6 3.10 11.34 8.03
C VAL A 6 3.84 10.09 8.45
N VAL A 7 3.10 9.09 8.91
CA VAL A 7 3.62 7.75 9.21
C VAL A 7 3.39 6.84 8.01
N THR A 8 4.39 6.04 7.68
CA THR A 8 4.25 4.92 6.75
C THR A 8 4.96 3.68 7.29
N ILE A 9 4.45 2.52 6.98
CA ILE A 9 5.03 1.22 7.37
C ILE A 9 5.50 0.44 6.15
N ASN A 10 6.36 -0.56 6.38
CA ASN A 10 6.98 -1.32 5.29
C ASN A 10 7.55 -0.39 4.22
N SER A 11 8.26 0.65 4.66
CA SER A 11 8.57 1.81 3.83
C SER A 11 9.55 1.50 2.70
N ASN A 12 10.30 0.41 2.77
CA ASN A 12 11.13 -0.10 1.68
C ASN A 12 10.35 -0.97 0.66
N GLY A 13 9.04 -1.20 0.89
CA GLY A 13 8.16 -1.84 -0.10
C GLY A 13 7.70 -0.85 -1.17
N ARG A 14 7.36 -1.32 -2.37
CA ARG A 14 7.09 -0.52 -3.57
C ARG A 14 6.11 0.64 -3.36
N GLN A 15 4.92 0.36 -2.82
CA GLN A 15 3.91 1.40 -2.59
C GLN A 15 4.39 2.46 -1.60
N SER A 16 4.93 2.00 -0.46
CA SER A 16 5.36 2.91 0.60
C SER A 16 6.60 3.70 0.20
N ALA A 17 7.58 3.08 -0.48
CA ALA A 17 8.77 3.77 -0.99
C ALA A 17 8.39 4.86 -2.00
N SER A 18 7.48 4.56 -2.93
CA SER A 18 6.92 5.54 -3.87
C SER A 18 6.37 6.76 -3.13
N PHE A 19 5.56 6.52 -2.09
CA PHE A 19 4.97 7.61 -1.31
C PHE A 19 6.03 8.39 -0.50
N VAL A 20 6.99 7.71 0.14
CA VAL A 20 8.05 8.38 0.92
C VAL A 20 8.84 9.36 0.05
N ARG A 21 9.20 8.97 -1.19
CA ARG A 21 9.92 9.82 -2.14
C ARG A 21 9.15 11.10 -2.45
N VAL A 22 7.89 10.99 -2.81
CA VAL A 22 7.09 12.18 -3.19
C VAL A 22 6.72 13.03 -1.98
N ALA A 23 6.48 12.45 -0.81
CA ALA A 23 6.19 13.18 0.41
C ALA A 23 7.42 13.97 0.89
N SER A 24 8.61 13.36 0.85
CA SER A 24 9.87 14.03 1.13
C SER A 24 10.14 15.18 0.16
N ALA A 25 9.93 14.96 -1.15
CA ALA A 25 10.14 15.97 -2.19
C ALA A 25 9.26 17.21 -2.03
N VAL A 26 8.05 17.07 -1.46
CA VAL A 26 7.18 18.22 -1.15
C VAL A 26 7.39 18.78 0.27
N GLY A 27 8.43 18.36 0.96
CA GLY A 27 8.84 18.90 2.26
C GLY A 27 8.03 18.38 3.47
N TRP A 28 7.33 17.27 3.35
CA TRP A 28 6.66 16.65 4.50
C TRP A 28 7.65 15.86 5.33
N HIS A 29 7.46 15.85 6.65
CA HIS A 29 8.21 14.99 7.53
C HIS A 29 7.62 13.56 7.49
N VAL A 30 8.42 12.59 7.04
CA VAL A 30 8.00 11.20 6.93
C VAL A 30 8.65 10.36 8.03
N ARG A 31 7.86 9.66 8.81
CA ARG A 31 8.30 8.58 9.68
C ARG A 31 8.14 7.27 8.94
N ALA A 32 9.25 6.76 8.45
CA ALA A 32 9.32 5.58 7.61
C ALA A 32 9.67 4.34 8.45
N GLN A 33 8.68 3.52 8.80
CA GLN A 33 8.95 2.27 9.49
C GLN A 33 9.45 1.21 8.52
N MET A 34 10.52 0.54 8.90
CA MET A 34 11.15 -0.59 8.19
C MET A 34 11.47 -1.71 9.18
N ARG A 35 11.63 -2.94 8.71
CA ARG A 35 12.10 -4.05 9.54
C ARG A 35 13.57 -3.93 9.87
N ASP A 36 14.34 -3.49 8.90
CA ASP A 36 15.78 -3.21 9.00
C ASP A 36 16.15 -2.09 8.02
N LYS A 37 17.39 -1.65 8.06
CA LYS A 37 17.94 -0.60 7.17
C LYS A 37 18.76 -1.18 6.01
N ASN A 38 18.67 -2.47 5.77
CA ASN A 38 19.47 -3.12 4.75
C ASN A 38 18.84 -2.98 3.37
N GLY A 39 19.69 -2.86 2.36
CA GLY A 39 19.31 -2.84 0.96
C GLY A 39 19.15 -1.44 0.37
N ILE A 40 19.27 -1.39 -0.94
CA ILE A 40 19.37 -0.15 -1.74
C ILE A 40 18.23 0.83 -1.44
N VAL A 41 16.98 0.33 -1.37
CA VAL A 41 15.81 1.18 -1.11
C VAL A 41 15.85 1.75 0.30
N ALA A 42 16.23 0.95 1.30
CA ALA A 42 16.30 1.43 2.69
C ALA A 42 17.40 2.49 2.86
N GLU A 43 18.55 2.31 2.21
CA GLU A 43 19.66 3.28 2.20
C GLU A 43 19.24 4.57 1.49
N GLU A 44 18.62 4.48 0.32
CA GLU A 44 18.08 5.63 -0.43
C GLU A 44 17.11 6.43 0.44
N LEU A 45 16.07 5.78 0.99
CA LEU A 45 15.05 6.48 1.77
C LEU A 45 15.62 7.09 3.06
N SER A 46 16.64 6.46 3.65
CA SER A 46 17.32 6.99 4.84
C SER A 46 18.11 8.27 4.56
N SER A 47 18.53 8.48 3.30
CA SER A 47 19.27 9.67 2.87
C SER A 47 18.37 10.83 2.46
N LEU A 48 17.06 10.61 2.29
CA LEU A 48 16.14 11.65 1.87
C LEU A 48 15.95 12.73 2.94
N PRO A 49 15.84 14.01 2.57
CA PRO A 49 15.53 15.07 3.51
C PRO A 49 14.15 14.84 4.14
N ASN A 50 14.00 15.21 5.41
CA ASN A 50 12.75 15.11 6.16
C ASN A 50 12.22 13.67 6.36
N VAL A 51 13.04 12.64 6.15
CA VAL A 51 12.70 11.25 6.45
C VAL A 51 13.41 10.80 7.72
N THR A 52 12.64 10.29 8.66
CA THR A 52 13.14 9.64 9.88
C THR A 52 12.79 8.15 9.83
N VAL A 53 13.81 7.31 9.77
CA VAL A 53 13.61 5.86 9.74
C VAL A 53 13.40 5.32 11.15
N PHE A 54 12.32 4.56 11.33
CA PHE A 54 11.97 3.82 12.53
C PHE A 54 12.16 2.32 12.28
N VAL A 55 13.07 1.69 13.03
CA VAL A 55 13.26 0.24 12.99
C VAL A 55 12.72 -0.36 14.27
N GLY A 56 11.75 -1.26 14.14
CA GLY A 56 11.12 -1.90 15.29
C GLY A 56 9.95 -2.78 14.93
N ASN A 57 9.44 -3.45 15.95
CA ASN A 57 8.36 -4.42 15.82
C ASN A 57 7.00 -3.71 15.92
N LEU A 58 6.18 -3.83 14.88
CA LEU A 58 4.82 -3.28 14.83
C LEU A 58 3.82 -3.95 15.79
N GLN A 59 4.23 -5.00 16.52
CA GLN A 59 3.43 -5.64 17.57
C GLN A 59 3.70 -5.04 18.96
N GLU A 60 4.70 -4.17 19.10
CA GLU A 60 5.06 -3.55 20.37
C GLU A 60 4.28 -2.24 20.58
N PRO A 61 3.39 -2.14 21.60
CA PRO A 61 2.58 -0.95 21.80
C PRO A 61 3.39 0.33 22.00
N LYS A 62 4.50 0.25 22.73
CA LYS A 62 5.39 1.40 22.94
C LYS A 62 6.01 1.89 21.63
N PHE A 63 6.44 0.97 20.76
CA PHE A 63 6.96 1.33 19.45
C PHE A 63 5.93 2.05 18.60
N LEU A 64 4.67 1.56 18.60
CA LEU A 64 3.56 2.21 17.89
C LEU A 64 3.25 3.60 18.47
N ASP A 65 3.23 3.75 19.78
CA ASP A 65 3.05 5.05 20.45
C ASP A 65 4.13 6.07 20.00
N ASP A 66 5.38 5.65 19.95
CA ASP A 66 6.50 6.50 19.50
C ASP A 66 6.41 6.81 18.00
N LEU A 67 6.05 5.83 17.17
CA LEU A 67 5.90 5.98 15.72
C LEU A 67 4.80 6.98 15.37
N PHE A 68 3.64 6.91 16.02
CA PHE A 68 2.47 7.75 15.74
C PHE A 68 2.43 9.06 16.54
N LYS A 69 3.33 9.29 17.50
CA LYS A 69 3.34 10.49 18.35
C LYS A 69 3.28 11.78 17.52
N ASN A 70 2.22 12.58 17.69
CA ASN A 70 2.00 13.84 16.96
C ASN A 70 1.94 13.69 15.41
N ALA A 71 1.66 12.52 14.90
CA ALA A 71 1.43 12.32 13.46
C ALA A 71 0.05 12.85 13.07
N GLN A 72 -0.03 13.54 11.93
CA GLN A 72 -1.29 14.05 11.38
C GLN A 72 -1.87 13.10 10.33
N LEU A 73 -1.02 12.38 9.62
CA LEU A 73 -1.37 11.54 8.49
C LEU A 73 -0.73 10.16 8.64
N ALA A 74 -1.34 9.14 8.02
CA ALA A 74 -0.75 7.82 7.94
C ALA A 74 -1.10 7.12 6.62
N PHE A 75 -0.09 6.60 5.92
CA PHE A 75 -0.25 5.70 4.79
C PHE A 75 0.22 4.30 5.18
N ILE A 76 -0.70 3.36 5.22
CA ILE A 76 -0.48 2.03 5.78
C ILE A 76 -0.74 0.95 4.74
N ASN A 77 0.30 0.16 4.46
CA ASN A 77 0.23 -1.03 3.64
C ASN A 77 0.75 -2.22 4.45
N THR A 78 -0.16 -2.99 5.04
CA THR A 78 0.18 -4.19 5.81
C THR A 78 0.67 -5.31 4.89
N THR A 79 1.48 -6.20 5.44
CA THR A 79 1.96 -7.41 4.75
C THR A 79 1.44 -8.65 5.45
N HIS A 80 1.35 -9.75 4.71
CA HIS A 80 0.86 -11.04 5.19
C HIS A 80 1.84 -11.83 6.08
N TRP A 81 2.92 -11.20 6.54
CA TRP A 81 3.87 -11.83 7.45
C TRP A 81 3.32 -11.82 8.88
N GLY A 82 3.07 -13.02 9.42
CA GLY A 82 2.47 -13.18 10.75
C GLY A 82 0.95 -12.91 10.75
N ASP A 83 0.43 -12.42 11.88
CA ASP A 83 -0.98 -12.04 12.01
C ASP A 83 -1.23 -10.64 11.45
N GLU A 84 -1.53 -10.56 10.16
CA GLU A 84 -1.80 -9.30 9.47
C GLU A 84 -3.00 -8.56 10.08
N VAL A 85 -4.03 -9.29 10.50
CA VAL A 85 -5.25 -8.69 11.06
C VAL A 85 -4.98 -8.05 12.42
N ALA A 86 -4.28 -8.75 13.31
CA ALA A 86 -3.89 -8.19 14.60
C ALA A 86 -2.98 -6.95 14.43
N MET A 87 -2.00 -7.03 13.54
CA MET A 87 -1.11 -5.91 13.22
C MET A 87 -1.88 -4.73 12.65
N GLY A 88 -2.79 -4.95 11.70
CA GLY A 88 -3.59 -3.89 11.09
C GLY A 88 -4.51 -3.19 12.08
N ARG A 89 -5.10 -3.93 13.03
CA ARG A 89 -5.90 -3.37 14.12
C ARG A 89 -5.05 -2.52 15.07
N ALA A 90 -3.89 -3.03 15.50
CA ALA A 90 -3.00 -2.31 16.39
C ALA A 90 -2.51 -0.98 15.78
N LEU A 91 -2.20 -0.96 14.48
CA LEU A 91 -1.84 0.24 13.74
C LEU A 91 -2.98 1.26 13.70
N ALA A 92 -4.21 0.81 13.44
CA ALA A 92 -5.39 1.67 13.41
C ALA A 92 -5.71 2.26 14.78
N ASP A 93 -5.61 1.46 15.85
CA ASP A 93 -5.80 1.91 17.23
C ASP A 93 -4.76 2.95 17.63
N ALA A 94 -3.48 2.73 17.31
CA ALA A 94 -2.41 3.67 17.57
C ALA A 94 -2.60 4.99 16.81
N ALA A 95 -3.00 4.92 15.55
CA ALA A 95 -3.32 6.09 14.74
C ALA A 95 -4.50 6.89 15.33
N LYS A 96 -5.57 6.20 15.75
CA LYS A 96 -6.73 6.83 16.39
C LYS A 96 -6.36 7.48 17.73
N LYS A 97 -5.62 6.78 18.59
CA LYS A 97 -5.10 7.28 19.86
C LYS A 97 -4.25 8.54 19.67
N ALA A 98 -3.43 8.57 18.64
CA ALA A 98 -2.57 9.72 18.30
C ALA A 98 -3.32 10.89 17.66
N GLY A 99 -4.61 10.73 17.32
CA GLY A 99 -5.43 11.77 16.69
C GLY A 99 -5.07 11.98 15.22
N VAL A 100 -4.68 10.94 14.49
CA VAL A 100 -4.42 11.02 13.05
C VAL A 100 -5.66 11.54 12.32
N HIS A 101 -5.50 12.59 11.54
CA HIS A 101 -6.61 13.30 10.88
C HIS A 101 -7.06 12.62 9.58
N HIS A 102 -6.15 11.91 8.91
CA HIS A 102 -6.45 11.17 7.70
C HIS A 102 -5.56 9.94 7.61
N TYR A 103 -6.18 8.79 7.49
CA TYR A 103 -5.53 7.48 7.39
C TYR A 103 -5.80 6.90 6.01
N ILE A 104 -4.79 6.59 5.23
CA ILE A 104 -4.95 5.88 3.96
C ILE A 104 -4.49 4.45 4.15
N TYR A 105 -5.37 3.51 3.87
CA TYR A 105 -5.08 2.08 3.98
C TYR A 105 -5.08 1.41 2.61
N SER A 106 -3.96 0.75 2.29
CA SER A 106 -3.89 -0.10 1.11
C SER A 106 -4.62 -1.42 1.39
N SER A 107 -5.87 -1.45 0.98
CA SER A 107 -6.81 -2.55 1.17
C SER A 107 -6.96 -3.41 -0.08
N MET A 108 -7.83 -4.40 -0.01
CA MET A 108 -8.25 -5.24 -1.14
C MET A 108 -9.71 -5.65 -0.95
N PRO A 109 -10.47 -5.87 -2.03
CA PRO A 109 -11.84 -6.34 -1.91
C PRO A 109 -11.89 -7.81 -1.46
N ASP A 110 -12.87 -8.15 -0.65
CA ASP A 110 -13.22 -9.56 -0.44
C ASP A 110 -14.22 -10.01 -1.51
N HIS A 111 -13.72 -10.65 -2.55
CA HIS A 111 -14.55 -11.11 -3.66
C HIS A 111 -15.49 -12.25 -3.29
N SER A 112 -15.32 -12.94 -2.15
CA SER A 112 -16.28 -13.93 -1.68
C SER A 112 -17.64 -13.33 -1.33
N ILE A 113 -17.67 -12.04 -0.97
CA ILE A 113 -18.91 -11.31 -0.69
C ILE A 113 -19.69 -11.01 -1.99
N TYR A 114 -18.98 -10.74 -3.08
CA TYR A 114 -19.56 -10.36 -4.36
C TYR A 114 -19.62 -11.52 -5.37
N GLY A 115 -18.73 -12.50 -5.19
CA GLY A 115 -18.65 -13.67 -6.05
C GLY A 115 -19.56 -14.78 -5.56
N ARG A 116 -20.52 -15.20 -6.37
CA ARG A 116 -21.53 -16.23 -6.10
C ARG A 116 -20.91 -17.56 -5.66
N GLY A 117 -20.57 -17.70 -4.38
CA GLY A 117 -19.98 -18.93 -3.79
C GLY A 117 -18.47 -19.06 -3.99
N TRP A 118 -17.77 -18.04 -4.41
CA TRP A 118 -16.31 -18.05 -4.47
C TRP A 118 -15.72 -18.10 -3.06
N ARG A 119 -14.68 -18.88 -2.89
CA ARG A 119 -13.93 -18.91 -1.63
C ARG A 119 -13.12 -17.63 -1.48
N PRO A 120 -13.02 -17.07 -0.25
CA PRO A 120 -12.18 -15.90 -0.02
C PRO A 120 -10.72 -16.23 -0.34
N LEU A 121 -10.01 -15.29 -0.95
CA LEU A 121 -8.56 -15.33 -1.01
C LEU A 121 -8.02 -14.78 0.31
N PRO A 122 -7.31 -15.57 1.12
CA PRO A 122 -6.95 -15.19 2.49
C PRO A 122 -6.25 -13.83 2.59
N LEU A 123 -5.29 -13.57 1.68
CA LEU A 123 -4.55 -12.32 1.64
C LEU A 123 -5.44 -11.08 1.41
N TRP A 124 -6.50 -11.22 0.62
CA TRP A 124 -7.42 -10.13 0.32
C TRP A 124 -8.46 -9.99 1.44
N ALA A 125 -9.02 -11.10 1.90
CA ALA A 125 -9.99 -11.11 2.97
C ALA A 125 -9.44 -10.53 4.29
N GLN A 126 -8.17 -10.76 4.60
CA GLN A 126 -7.50 -10.17 5.75
C GLN A 126 -7.45 -8.64 5.66
N LYS A 127 -7.06 -8.10 4.50
CA LYS A 127 -7.06 -6.65 4.27
C LYS A 127 -8.47 -6.05 4.36
N PHE A 128 -9.46 -6.73 3.81
CA PHE A 128 -10.87 -6.31 3.94
C PHE A 128 -11.36 -6.35 5.39
N THR A 129 -10.93 -7.34 6.17
CA THR A 129 -11.23 -7.43 7.61
C THR A 129 -10.65 -6.24 8.37
N ILE A 130 -9.42 -5.85 8.05
CA ILE A 130 -8.77 -4.65 8.63
C ILE A 130 -9.51 -3.39 8.20
N GLU A 131 -9.90 -3.26 6.93
CA GLU A 131 -10.71 -2.13 6.45
C GLU A 131 -12.01 -1.98 7.25
N ASN A 132 -12.74 -3.07 7.45
CA ASN A 132 -13.98 -3.06 8.22
C ASN A 132 -13.73 -2.63 9.67
N TYR A 133 -12.63 -3.07 10.29
CA TYR A 133 -12.26 -2.64 11.63
C TYR A 133 -11.95 -1.13 11.68
N ILE A 134 -11.18 -0.60 10.73
CA ILE A 134 -10.87 0.83 10.64
C ILE A 134 -12.16 1.66 10.56
N ARG A 135 -13.14 1.22 9.75
CA ARG A 135 -14.47 1.84 9.66
C ARG A 135 -15.21 1.77 10.99
N GLN A 136 -15.23 0.59 11.62
CA GLN A 136 -15.92 0.36 12.89
C GLN A 136 -15.43 1.28 14.01
N ILE A 137 -14.11 1.52 14.09
CA ILE A 137 -13.55 2.41 15.10
C ILE A 137 -13.73 3.89 14.76
N GLY A 138 -14.27 4.25 13.59
CA GLY A 138 -14.50 5.62 13.16
C GLY A 138 -13.22 6.45 12.94
N LEU A 139 -12.15 5.82 12.47
CA LEU A 139 -10.95 6.53 12.06
C LEU A 139 -11.22 7.18 10.69
N PRO A 140 -10.96 8.49 10.49
CA PRO A 140 -11.13 9.13 9.18
C PRO A 140 -10.18 8.50 8.15
N ALA A 141 -10.67 7.57 7.34
CA ALA A 141 -9.84 6.75 6.48
C ALA A 141 -10.31 6.73 5.03
N THR A 142 -9.35 6.59 4.11
CA THR A 142 -9.56 6.28 2.70
C THR A 142 -8.93 4.93 2.39
N PHE A 143 -9.60 4.14 1.58
CA PHE A 143 -9.15 2.79 1.22
C PHE A 143 -8.75 2.77 -0.24
N ILE A 144 -7.49 2.44 -0.53
CA ILE A 144 -7.02 2.29 -1.90
C ILE A 144 -6.91 0.81 -2.25
N TYR A 145 -7.38 0.46 -3.43
CA TYR A 145 -7.30 -0.87 -4.00
C TYR A 145 -6.34 -0.81 -5.18
N CYS A 146 -5.12 -1.25 -4.96
CA CYS A 146 -4.10 -1.31 -5.99
C CYS A 146 -4.31 -2.55 -6.85
N GLY A 147 -4.12 -2.40 -8.16
CA GLY A 147 -4.18 -3.50 -9.11
C GLY A 147 -2.94 -4.39 -9.11
N ILE A 148 -2.68 -5.03 -10.23
CA ILE A 148 -1.55 -5.92 -10.46
C ILE A 148 -0.32 -5.10 -10.84
N TYR A 149 0.80 -5.32 -10.17
CA TYR A 149 2.01 -4.53 -10.42
C TYR A 149 2.77 -5.03 -11.65
N HIS A 150 3.03 -4.16 -12.61
CA HIS A 150 3.94 -4.45 -13.72
C HIS A 150 5.33 -4.90 -13.23
N ASN A 151 5.79 -4.30 -12.15
CA ASN A 151 7.07 -4.61 -11.52
C ASN A 151 7.17 -6.09 -11.08
N ASN A 152 6.06 -6.82 -10.95
CA ASN A 152 6.07 -8.23 -10.60
C ASN A 152 6.69 -9.11 -11.68
N PHE A 153 6.61 -8.72 -12.95
CA PHE A 153 7.26 -9.46 -14.05
C PHE A 153 8.78 -9.52 -13.93
N THR A 154 9.40 -8.58 -13.25
CA THR A 154 10.84 -8.52 -13.06
C THR A 154 11.32 -9.00 -11.69
N SER A 155 10.41 -9.21 -10.74
CA SER A 155 10.78 -9.41 -9.34
C SER A 155 10.11 -10.58 -8.65
N LEU A 156 9.02 -11.12 -9.19
CA LEU A 156 8.32 -12.27 -8.61
C LEU A 156 8.45 -13.50 -9.52
N ASN A 157 9.06 -14.54 -8.98
CA ASN A 157 9.17 -15.80 -9.70
C ASN A 157 7.91 -16.68 -9.49
N TYR A 158 6.73 -16.08 -9.62
CA TYR A 158 5.49 -16.83 -9.64
C TYR A 158 5.08 -17.18 -11.07
N PRO A 159 4.42 -18.33 -11.31
CA PRO A 159 3.97 -18.73 -12.65
C PRO A 159 3.20 -17.64 -13.39
N LEU A 160 2.35 -16.88 -12.67
CA LEU A 160 1.56 -15.77 -13.23
C LEU A 160 2.42 -14.66 -13.86
N PHE A 161 3.65 -14.45 -13.40
CA PHE A 161 4.52 -13.38 -13.87
C PHE A 161 5.71 -13.90 -14.68
N ARG A 162 5.73 -15.19 -14.95
CA ARG A 162 6.83 -15.82 -15.71
C ARG A 162 6.56 -15.75 -17.20
N MET A 163 7.46 -15.09 -17.91
CA MET A 163 7.52 -15.13 -19.37
C MET A 163 8.60 -16.09 -19.82
N GLU A 164 8.31 -16.95 -20.78
CA GLU A 164 9.25 -17.92 -21.34
C GLU A 164 9.69 -17.48 -22.74
N LEU A 165 10.99 -17.20 -22.89
CA LEU A 165 11.59 -16.91 -24.19
C LEU A 165 11.65 -18.18 -25.05
N GLN A 166 11.10 -18.12 -26.25
CA GLN A 166 11.09 -19.21 -27.22
C GLN A 166 12.31 -19.17 -28.15
N PRO A 167 12.64 -20.27 -28.85
CA PRO A 167 13.74 -20.30 -29.82
C PRO A 167 13.59 -19.30 -30.97
N ASP A 168 12.36 -18.98 -31.35
CA ASP A 168 12.03 -17.98 -32.39
C ASP A 168 12.09 -16.54 -31.90
N LYS A 169 12.53 -16.31 -30.65
CA LYS A 169 12.58 -15.02 -29.95
C LYS A 169 11.23 -14.42 -29.56
N SER A 170 10.15 -15.16 -29.68
CA SER A 170 8.87 -14.79 -29.08
C SER A 170 8.85 -15.09 -27.57
N PHE A 171 7.85 -14.56 -26.86
CA PHE A 171 7.61 -14.87 -25.45
C PHE A 171 6.27 -15.56 -25.29
N ILE A 172 6.24 -16.62 -24.49
CA ILE A 172 5.00 -17.21 -24.02
C ILE A 172 4.75 -16.75 -22.59
N TRP A 173 3.57 -16.15 -22.38
CA TRP A 173 3.03 -15.85 -21.07
C TRP A 173 1.76 -16.66 -20.84
N GLN A 174 1.76 -17.48 -19.79
CA GLN A 174 0.61 -18.31 -19.40
C GLN A 174 -0.08 -17.73 -18.20
N ALA A 175 -1.36 -17.39 -18.33
CA ALA A 175 -2.15 -16.81 -17.27
C ALA A 175 -3.55 -17.45 -17.20
N PRO A 176 -4.18 -17.53 -15.99
CA PRO A 176 -5.46 -18.22 -15.80
C PRO A 176 -6.66 -17.33 -16.16
N PHE A 177 -6.55 -16.48 -17.17
CA PHE A 177 -7.61 -15.60 -17.63
C PHE A 177 -7.55 -15.44 -19.16
N HIS A 178 -8.66 -15.02 -19.74
CA HIS A 178 -8.73 -14.78 -21.18
C HIS A 178 -7.88 -13.57 -21.59
N PRO A 179 -7.11 -13.64 -22.70
CA PRO A 179 -6.19 -12.56 -23.10
C PRO A 179 -6.90 -11.21 -23.35
N ASP A 180 -8.16 -11.23 -23.79
CA ASP A 180 -8.91 -10.01 -24.09
C ASP A 180 -9.60 -9.38 -22.86
N ILE A 181 -9.42 -9.95 -21.66
CA ILE A 181 -9.98 -9.36 -20.43
C ILE A 181 -9.05 -8.26 -19.95
N PRO A 182 -9.53 -7.01 -19.82
CA PRO A 182 -8.74 -5.93 -19.28
C PRO A 182 -8.36 -6.23 -17.81
N LEU A 183 -7.10 -6.12 -17.49
CA LEU A 183 -6.60 -6.32 -16.14
C LEU A 183 -6.19 -4.99 -15.53
N PRO A 184 -6.38 -4.84 -14.22
CA PRO A 184 -6.06 -3.60 -13.51
C PRO A 184 -4.54 -3.51 -13.25
N TRP A 185 -3.76 -3.16 -14.27
CA TRP A 185 -2.32 -2.98 -14.16
C TRP A 185 -1.95 -1.62 -13.56
N LEU A 186 -0.83 -1.56 -12.84
CA LEU A 186 -0.21 -0.31 -12.39
C LEU A 186 1.29 -0.46 -12.18
N ASP A 187 2.01 0.66 -12.22
CA ASP A 187 3.38 0.77 -11.71
C ASP A 187 3.34 1.21 -10.25
N ALA A 188 3.57 0.24 -9.34
CA ALA A 188 3.47 0.53 -7.92
C ALA A 188 4.58 1.47 -7.40
N GLU A 189 5.69 1.59 -8.13
CA GLU A 189 6.82 2.45 -7.74
C GLU A 189 6.65 3.90 -8.19
N HIS A 190 5.93 4.15 -9.28
CA HIS A 190 5.74 5.49 -9.83
C HIS A 190 4.35 6.06 -9.59
N ASP A 191 3.31 5.22 -9.56
CA ASP A 191 1.92 5.70 -9.56
C ASP A 191 1.32 5.88 -8.17
N VAL A 192 1.62 4.96 -7.23
CA VAL A 192 0.94 4.94 -5.92
C VAL A 192 1.29 6.16 -5.07
N GLY A 193 2.56 6.55 -5.07
CA GLY A 193 3.01 7.70 -4.27
C GLY A 193 2.30 9.01 -4.61
N PRO A 194 2.30 9.44 -5.88
CA PRO A 194 1.57 10.64 -6.32
C PRO A 194 0.08 10.58 -6.02
N ALA A 195 -0.58 9.42 -6.23
CA ALA A 195 -2.00 9.25 -5.94
C ALA A 195 -2.31 9.42 -4.45
N VAL A 196 -1.55 8.76 -3.57
CA VAL A 196 -1.68 8.88 -2.11
C VAL A 196 -1.43 10.32 -1.66
N LEU A 197 -0.40 10.97 -2.20
CA LEU A 197 -0.10 12.37 -1.90
C LEU A 197 -1.26 13.28 -2.30
N GLN A 198 -1.87 13.06 -3.46
CA GLN A 198 -3.02 13.84 -3.92
C GLN A 198 -4.24 13.66 -3.02
N ILE A 199 -4.55 12.43 -2.61
CA ILE A 199 -5.64 12.15 -1.65
C ILE A 199 -5.41 12.90 -0.34
N PHE A 200 -4.19 12.89 0.20
CA PHE A 200 -3.85 13.65 1.40
C PHE A 200 -3.95 15.15 1.23
N LYS A 201 -3.57 15.70 0.07
CA LYS A 201 -3.69 17.14 -0.24
C LYS A 201 -5.14 17.58 -0.29
N GLU A 202 -6.01 16.78 -0.87
CA GLU A 202 -7.45 17.05 -0.97
C GLU A 202 -8.17 16.83 0.37
N GLY A 203 -7.62 16.00 1.23
CA GLY A 203 -8.00 15.82 2.62
C GLY A 203 -9.21 14.95 2.90
N PRO A 204 -9.46 14.67 4.20
CA PRO A 204 -10.48 13.73 4.62
C PRO A 204 -11.91 14.21 4.34
N ARG A 205 -12.17 15.51 4.23
CA ARG A 205 -13.52 16.01 3.86
C ARG A 205 -14.00 15.46 2.51
N LYS A 206 -13.07 15.28 1.58
CA LYS A 206 -13.37 14.72 0.25
C LYS A 206 -13.33 13.19 0.25
N TRP A 207 -12.40 12.59 0.98
CA TRP A 207 -11.96 11.21 0.78
C TRP A 207 -12.28 10.24 1.92
N ALA A 208 -12.60 10.71 3.13
CA ALA A 208 -12.92 9.80 4.24
C ALA A 208 -14.08 8.86 3.86
N ASP A 209 -13.97 7.62 4.32
CA ASP A 209 -14.90 6.51 4.08
C ASP A 209 -15.06 6.06 2.62
N LYS A 210 -14.25 6.60 1.71
CA LYS A 210 -14.27 6.19 0.31
C LYS A 210 -13.30 5.07 0.01
N ARG A 211 -13.67 4.27 -0.98
CA ARG A 211 -12.80 3.31 -1.67
C ARG A 211 -12.36 3.92 -2.99
N TYR A 212 -11.11 3.78 -3.30
CA TYR A 212 -10.56 4.22 -4.57
C TYR A 212 -9.78 3.08 -5.21
N ALA A 213 -10.30 2.53 -6.31
CA ALA A 213 -9.59 1.55 -7.11
C ALA A 213 -8.61 2.27 -8.02
N TYR A 214 -7.33 1.95 -7.90
CA TYR A 214 -6.27 2.55 -8.69
C TYR A 214 -5.66 1.51 -9.64
N TYR A 215 -5.84 1.73 -10.92
CA TYR A 215 -5.25 0.92 -11.98
C TYR A 215 -5.16 1.74 -13.28
N LEU A 216 -4.20 1.41 -14.12
CA LEU A 216 -4.15 1.85 -15.51
C LEU A 216 -4.87 0.80 -16.35
N GLU A 217 -5.88 1.22 -17.08
CA GLU A 217 -6.52 0.36 -18.08
C GLU A 217 -5.61 0.33 -19.32
N ILE A 218 -4.97 -0.81 -19.55
CA ILE A 218 -4.33 -1.05 -20.84
C ILE A 218 -5.40 -1.67 -21.72
N GLN A 219 -5.94 -0.89 -22.65
CA GLN A 219 -6.66 -1.45 -23.79
C GLN A 219 -5.63 -2.15 -24.65
N THR A 220 -5.69 -3.47 -24.70
CA THR A 220 -5.02 -4.21 -25.77
C THR A 220 -5.85 -4.02 -27.02
N ASP A 221 -5.41 -3.12 -27.91
CA ASP A 221 -5.89 -3.14 -29.28
C ASP A 221 -5.47 -4.49 -29.87
N ALA A 222 -6.40 -5.43 -29.88
CA ALA A 222 -6.25 -6.66 -30.64
C ALA A 222 -6.39 -6.27 -32.11
N SER A 223 -5.26 -6.08 -32.79
CA SER A 223 -5.17 -6.03 -34.25
C SER A 223 -4.85 -7.40 -34.80
#